data_855df2985bc583e354572e572d925ea3
#
_entry.id   855df2985bc583e354572e572d925ea3
#
_cell.length_a   1.000
_cell.length_b   1.000
_cell.length_c   1.000
_cell.angle_alpha   90.00
_cell.angle_beta   90.00
_cell.angle_gamma   90.00
#
_symmetry.space_group_name_H-M   'P 1'
#
loop_
_entity.id
_entity.type
_entity.pdbx_description
1 polymer ?
#
loop_
_entity_poly.entity_id
_entity_poly.type
_entity_poly.pdbx_seq_one_letter_code
_entity_poly.pdbx_strand_id
1 'polypeptide(L)'
;MAVIAVLIRLDTPGPAIYKQERLGLNRKPFTIYKFRSMYTNAEDECPKWAEKDDDRVTPVGRVLRNTRLDELPQLWNILCGEMSFVGPRPERDCFYVIFEEYIPNFGQRMLVKPGLTGWAQVHGGYDLEPEEKIVYDLEYIKKRSFAMELDCIFRTVKLVFTHEGAR
;
A
#
# COMPACT_ATOMS: atom_id res chain seq x y z
N MET A 1 0.47 -16.40 9.08
CA MET A 1 -0.84 -15.69 9.16
C MET A 1 -1.51 -15.86 10.53
N ALA A 2 -1.83 -17.08 11.00
CA ALA A 2 -2.52 -17.27 12.29
C ALA A 2 -1.75 -16.70 13.50
N VAL A 3 -0.46 -16.94 13.60
CA VAL A 3 0.38 -16.39 14.69
C VAL A 3 0.34 -14.87 14.74
N ILE A 4 0.45 -14.20 13.58
CA ILE A 4 0.36 -12.73 13.50
C ILE A 4 -1.01 -12.25 13.99
N ALA A 5 -2.10 -12.90 13.57
CA ALA A 5 -3.44 -12.53 14.00
C ALA A 5 -3.64 -12.66 15.52
N VAL A 6 -3.05 -13.70 16.14
CA VAL A 6 -3.05 -13.87 17.60
C VAL A 6 -2.26 -12.74 18.29
N LEU A 7 -1.04 -12.43 17.82
CA LEU A 7 -0.22 -11.35 18.37
C LEU A 7 -0.93 -9.99 18.32
N ILE A 8 -1.59 -9.66 17.21
CA ILE A 8 -2.36 -8.41 17.07
C ILE A 8 -3.51 -8.36 18.10
N ARG A 9 -4.21 -9.47 18.32
CA ARG A 9 -5.34 -9.52 19.27
C ARG A 9 -4.90 -9.49 20.72
N LEU A 10 -3.70 -9.96 21.02
CA LEU A 10 -3.11 -9.85 22.36
C LEU A 10 -2.57 -8.44 22.64
N ASP A 11 -2.07 -7.74 21.61
CA ASP A 11 -1.54 -6.38 21.72
C ASP A 11 -2.66 -5.36 21.97
N THR A 12 -3.75 -5.44 21.19
CA THR A 12 -4.88 -4.49 21.30
C THR A 12 -6.22 -5.15 20.98
N PRO A 13 -7.33 -4.77 21.66
CA PRO A 13 -8.66 -5.32 21.37
C PRO A 13 -9.11 -4.98 19.94
N GLY A 14 -9.87 -5.91 19.32
CA GLY A 14 -10.48 -5.72 17.99
C GLY A 14 -10.05 -6.77 16.95
N PRO A 15 -10.49 -6.61 15.68
CA PRO A 15 -10.20 -7.57 14.62
C PRO A 15 -8.71 -7.53 14.22
N ALA A 16 -8.15 -8.69 13.87
CA ALA A 16 -6.76 -8.78 13.42
C ALA A 16 -6.57 -8.28 11.97
N ILE A 17 -7.63 -8.33 11.15
CA ILE A 17 -7.63 -7.87 9.76
C ILE A 17 -8.29 -6.51 9.68
N TYR A 18 -7.58 -5.56 9.11
CA TYR A 18 -8.07 -4.25 8.70
C TYR A 18 -8.55 -4.33 7.26
N LYS A 19 -9.67 -3.66 6.98
CA LYS A 19 -10.31 -3.59 5.67
C LYS A 19 -10.51 -2.13 5.30
N GLN A 20 -10.16 -1.78 4.07
CA GLN A 20 -10.35 -0.42 3.58
C GLN A 20 -10.71 -0.45 2.10
N GLU A 21 -11.65 0.39 1.68
CA GLU A 21 -11.95 0.56 0.27
C GLU A 21 -10.86 1.36 -0.44
N ARG A 22 -10.50 0.92 -1.62
CA ARG A 22 -9.50 1.52 -2.52
C ARG A 22 -10.02 1.49 -3.95
N LEU A 23 -9.49 2.37 -4.80
CA LEU A 23 -9.74 2.30 -6.24
C LEU A 23 -8.69 1.44 -6.94
N GLY A 24 -9.18 0.53 -7.78
CA GLY A 24 -8.38 -0.37 -8.60
C GLY A 24 -8.48 -0.06 -10.09
N LEU A 25 -8.32 -1.09 -10.90
CA LEU A 25 -8.38 -1.00 -12.37
C LEU A 25 -9.70 -0.35 -12.83
N ASN A 26 -9.57 0.66 -13.71
CA ASN A 26 -10.70 1.42 -14.25
C ASN A 26 -11.61 2.03 -13.18
N ARG A 27 -11.02 2.52 -12.09
CA ARG A 27 -11.73 3.14 -10.95
C ARG A 27 -12.71 2.20 -10.22
N LYS A 28 -12.62 0.90 -10.43
CA LYS A 28 -13.50 -0.04 -9.71
C LYS A 28 -13.09 -0.10 -8.24
N PRO A 29 -14.00 0.17 -7.31
CA PRO A 29 -13.70 0.02 -5.89
C PRO A 29 -13.48 -1.46 -5.54
N PHE A 30 -12.54 -1.71 -4.63
CA PHE A 30 -12.30 -3.03 -4.05
C PHE A 30 -11.86 -2.87 -2.59
N THR A 31 -12.02 -3.93 -1.81
CA THR A 31 -11.60 -3.94 -0.40
C THR A 31 -10.19 -4.48 -0.28
N ILE A 32 -9.24 -3.64 0.11
CA ILE A 32 -7.88 -4.07 0.44
C ILE A 32 -7.85 -4.69 1.84
N TYR A 33 -7.11 -5.78 2.01
CA TYR A 33 -6.94 -6.48 3.28
C TYR A 33 -5.52 -6.28 3.80
N LYS A 34 -5.41 -5.92 5.09
CA LYS A 34 -4.12 -5.81 5.79
C LYS A 34 -4.23 -6.41 7.18
N PHE A 35 -3.12 -6.78 7.78
CA PHE A 35 -3.10 -6.92 9.23
C PHE A 35 -3.23 -5.56 9.89
N ARG A 36 -4.04 -5.50 10.94
CA ARG A 36 -4.20 -4.27 11.71
C ARG A 36 -2.89 -3.92 12.40
N SER A 37 -2.36 -2.74 12.07
CA SER A 37 -1.13 -2.17 12.62
C SER A 37 -1.36 -0.88 13.41
N MET A 38 -2.61 -0.38 13.44
CA MET A 38 -3.02 0.81 14.19
C MET A 38 -4.12 0.48 15.19
N TYR A 39 -4.32 1.35 16.17
CA TYR A 39 -5.46 1.29 17.08
C TYR A 39 -6.77 1.38 16.29
N THR A 40 -7.86 0.82 16.86
CA THR A 40 -9.15 0.75 16.16
C THR A 40 -9.80 2.11 15.91
N ASN A 41 -9.46 3.11 16.69
CA ASN A 41 -9.93 4.50 16.60
C ASN A 41 -9.00 5.43 15.81
N ALA A 42 -8.03 4.89 15.08
CA ALA A 42 -6.99 5.66 14.38
C ALA A 42 -7.51 6.65 13.32
N GLU A 43 -8.72 6.46 12.81
CA GLU A 43 -9.32 7.28 11.73
C GLU A 43 -10.71 7.83 12.11
N ASP A 44 -11.06 7.91 13.41
CA ASP A 44 -12.39 8.35 13.85
C ASP A 44 -12.70 9.82 13.43
N GLU A 45 -11.69 10.67 13.27
CA GLU A 45 -11.90 12.07 12.91
C GLU A 45 -11.88 12.32 11.40
N CYS A 46 -10.86 11.84 10.70
CA CYS A 46 -10.75 11.96 9.24
C CYS A 46 -9.64 11.06 8.67
N PRO A 47 -9.71 10.73 7.36
CA PRO A 47 -8.63 10.04 6.66
C PRO A 47 -7.34 10.88 6.67
N LYS A 48 -6.28 10.32 7.25
CA LYS A 48 -4.93 10.94 7.23
C LYS A 48 -3.93 9.98 6.65
N TRP A 49 -2.96 10.50 5.91
CA TRP A 49 -1.79 9.72 5.53
C TRP A 49 -1.00 9.33 6.78
N ALA A 50 -0.37 8.16 6.72
CA ALA A 50 0.50 7.73 7.81
C ALA A 50 1.77 8.57 7.81
N GLU A 51 2.09 9.12 8.98
CA GLU A 51 3.29 9.92 9.22
C GLU A 51 4.45 9.03 9.70
N LYS A 52 5.65 9.58 9.68
CA LYS A 52 6.80 8.94 10.33
C LYS A 52 6.59 9.04 11.84
N ASP A 53 6.77 7.91 12.55
CA ASP A 53 6.54 7.81 14.00
C ASP A 53 5.10 8.12 14.44
N ASP A 54 4.13 7.69 13.65
CA ASP A 54 2.70 7.87 13.87
C ASP A 54 2.23 7.19 15.18
N ASP A 55 1.73 7.98 16.12
CA ASP A 55 1.27 7.52 17.45
C ASP A 55 0.07 6.57 17.39
N ARG A 56 -0.63 6.51 16.25
CA ARG A 56 -1.73 5.58 16.02
C ARG A 56 -1.27 4.14 15.80
N VAL A 57 0.05 3.93 15.60
CA VAL A 57 0.64 2.61 15.33
C VAL A 57 0.87 1.87 16.65
N THR A 58 0.34 0.64 16.73
CA THR A 58 0.53 -0.21 17.93
C THR A 58 1.96 -0.78 17.99
N PRO A 59 2.43 -1.25 19.18
CA PRO A 59 3.76 -1.87 19.31
C PRO A 59 3.98 -3.05 18.33
N VAL A 60 3.03 -3.98 18.25
CA VAL A 60 3.08 -5.07 17.26
C VAL A 60 2.95 -4.53 15.84
N GLY A 61 2.10 -3.53 15.63
CA GLY A 61 1.92 -2.85 14.36
C GLY A 61 3.21 -2.25 13.80
N ARG A 62 4.06 -1.68 14.66
CA ARG A 62 5.37 -1.13 14.27
C ARG A 62 6.29 -2.22 13.70
N VAL A 63 6.34 -3.37 14.34
CA VAL A 63 7.12 -4.52 13.82
C VAL A 63 6.56 -5.00 12.48
N LEU A 64 5.22 -5.11 12.36
CA LEU A 64 4.58 -5.56 11.13
C LEU A 64 4.86 -4.60 9.96
N ARG A 65 4.80 -3.29 10.19
CA ARG A 65 5.08 -2.26 9.16
C ARG A 65 6.55 -2.26 8.75
N ASN A 66 7.45 -2.29 9.70
CA ASN A 66 8.89 -2.33 9.42
C ASN A 66 9.29 -3.57 8.60
N THR A 67 8.61 -4.69 8.81
CA THR A 67 8.84 -5.95 8.07
C THR A 67 7.91 -6.10 6.87
N ARG A 68 6.97 -5.17 6.63
CA ARG A 68 5.92 -5.23 5.61
C ARG A 68 5.01 -6.46 5.69
N LEU A 69 5.02 -7.15 6.82
CA LEU A 69 4.16 -8.32 7.07
C LEU A 69 2.69 -7.93 7.21
N ASP A 70 2.40 -6.66 7.54
CA ASP A 70 1.03 -6.13 7.56
C ASP A 70 0.33 -6.24 6.20
N GLU A 71 1.06 -6.27 5.11
CA GLU A 71 0.51 -6.34 3.75
C GLU A 71 0.28 -7.76 3.23
N LEU A 72 0.70 -8.82 3.96
CA LEU A 72 0.51 -10.21 3.53
C LEU A 72 -0.95 -10.58 3.18
N PRO A 73 -2.00 -10.09 3.87
CA PRO A 73 -3.37 -10.39 3.50
C PRO A 73 -3.78 -9.90 2.10
N GLN A 74 -3.05 -8.95 1.49
CA GLN A 74 -3.29 -8.50 0.11
C GLN A 74 -3.00 -9.59 -0.93
N LEU A 75 -2.29 -10.66 -0.58
CA LEU A 75 -2.16 -11.84 -1.44
C LEU A 75 -3.54 -12.43 -1.79
N TRP A 76 -4.53 -12.26 -0.92
CA TRP A 76 -5.91 -12.62 -1.22
C TRP A 76 -6.49 -11.75 -2.34
N ASN A 77 -6.25 -10.43 -2.32
CA ASN A 77 -6.69 -9.55 -3.39
C ASN A 77 -6.03 -9.89 -4.73
N ILE A 78 -4.77 -10.35 -4.71
CA ILE A 78 -4.08 -10.82 -5.92
C ILE A 78 -4.74 -12.11 -6.44
N LEU A 79 -5.04 -13.07 -5.58
CA LEU A 79 -5.72 -14.32 -5.94
C LEU A 79 -7.12 -14.07 -6.51
N CYS A 80 -7.85 -13.08 -5.94
CA CYS A 80 -9.16 -12.66 -6.47
C CYS A 80 -9.06 -11.84 -7.77
N GLY A 81 -7.85 -11.48 -8.22
CA GLY A 81 -7.63 -10.74 -9.45
C GLY A 81 -7.90 -9.23 -9.34
N GLU A 82 -8.09 -8.70 -8.14
CA GLU A 82 -8.29 -7.27 -7.85
C GLU A 82 -6.97 -6.50 -7.88
N MET A 83 -5.85 -7.15 -7.52
CA MET A 83 -4.50 -6.63 -7.50
C MET A 83 -3.55 -7.48 -8.34
N SER A 84 -2.36 -6.94 -8.60
CA SER A 84 -1.19 -7.63 -9.15
C SER A 84 -0.05 -7.62 -8.12
N PHE A 85 1.00 -8.41 -8.33
CA PHE A 85 2.22 -8.29 -7.54
C PHE A 85 2.86 -6.92 -7.76
N VAL A 86 2.97 -6.47 -9.01
CA VAL A 86 3.58 -5.20 -9.39
C VAL A 86 2.53 -4.29 -10.02
N GLY A 87 2.54 -3.01 -9.63
CA GLY A 87 1.66 -1.97 -10.14
C GLY A 87 1.65 -0.72 -9.25
N PRO A 88 0.96 0.34 -9.66
CA PRO A 88 0.76 1.53 -8.83
C PRO A 88 0.08 1.16 -7.52
N ARG A 89 0.52 1.79 -6.40
CA ARG A 89 -0.11 1.56 -5.11
C ARG A 89 -1.53 2.12 -5.11
N PRO A 90 -2.56 1.33 -4.70
CA PRO A 90 -3.94 1.81 -4.70
C PRO A 90 -4.17 2.86 -3.62
N GLU A 91 -4.86 3.94 -3.98
CA GLU A 91 -5.24 5.01 -3.06
C GLU A 91 -6.75 5.00 -2.78
N ARG A 92 -7.19 5.75 -1.76
CA ARG A 92 -8.60 5.98 -1.44
C ARG A 92 -9.20 6.95 -2.45
N ASP A 93 -10.49 6.83 -2.69
CA ASP A 93 -11.21 7.74 -3.60
C ASP A 93 -11.05 9.21 -3.22
N CYS A 94 -11.16 9.54 -1.92
CA CYS A 94 -10.98 10.91 -1.44
C CYS A 94 -9.61 11.52 -1.80
N PHE A 95 -8.54 10.72 -1.84
CA PHE A 95 -7.22 11.19 -2.26
C PHE A 95 -7.12 11.34 -3.78
N TYR A 96 -7.79 10.49 -4.56
CA TYR A 96 -7.87 10.68 -6.01
C TYR A 96 -8.56 12.00 -6.35
N VAL A 97 -9.68 12.31 -5.70
CA VAL A 97 -10.40 13.58 -5.90
C VAL A 97 -9.45 14.77 -5.65
N ILE A 98 -8.75 14.76 -4.52
CA ILE A 98 -7.83 15.86 -4.15
C ILE A 98 -6.66 15.96 -5.15
N PHE A 99 -6.01 14.84 -5.46
CA PHE A 99 -4.79 14.87 -6.29
C PHE A 99 -5.08 15.15 -7.76
N GLU A 100 -6.22 14.72 -8.29
CA GLU A 100 -6.61 15.02 -9.66
C GLU A 100 -6.89 16.52 -9.91
N GLU A 101 -7.17 17.30 -8.87
CA GLU A 101 -7.37 18.75 -8.98
C GLU A 101 -6.07 19.50 -9.37
N TYR A 102 -4.90 19.00 -8.92
CA TYR A 102 -3.64 19.73 -9.14
C TYR A 102 -2.52 18.89 -9.76
N ILE A 103 -2.66 17.55 -9.82
CA ILE A 103 -1.67 16.68 -10.47
C ILE A 103 -2.23 16.17 -11.81
N PRO A 104 -1.70 16.65 -12.94
CA PRO A 104 -2.14 16.19 -14.26
C PRO A 104 -1.97 14.67 -14.41
N ASN A 105 -2.97 14.02 -14.98
CA ASN A 105 -2.97 12.59 -15.30
C ASN A 105 -2.89 11.65 -14.09
N PHE A 106 -3.13 12.10 -12.85
CA PHE A 106 -3.05 11.25 -11.67
C PHE A 106 -3.96 10.01 -11.77
N GLY A 107 -5.14 10.14 -12.37
CA GLY A 107 -6.08 9.03 -12.60
C GLY A 107 -5.58 7.97 -13.58
N GLN A 108 -4.56 8.23 -14.40
CA GLN A 108 -4.00 7.22 -15.30
C GLN A 108 -3.35 6.05 -14.58
N ARG A 109 -3.04 6.19 -13.29
CA ARG A 109 -2.57 5.10 -12.43
C ARG A 109 -3.53 3.91 -12.41
N MET A 110 -4.82 4.16 -12.63
CA MET A 110 -5.89 3.16 -12.63
C MET A 110 -6.11 2.48 -13.99
N LEU A 111 -5.27 2.74 -14.99
CA LEU A 111 -5.29 2.04 -16.29
C LEU A 111 -4.72 0.60 -16.20
N VAL A 112 -4.06 0.28 -15.10
CA VAL A 112 -3.53 -1.06 -14.79
C VAL A 112 -4.02 -1.51 -13.41
N LYS A 113 -3.92 -2.81 -13.13
CA LYS A 113 -4.21 -3.31 -11.78
C LYS A 113 -3.25 -2.70 -10.77
N PRO A 114 -3.73 -2.32 -9.58
CA PRO A 114 -2.86 -1.87 -8.51
C PRO A 114 -1.94 -3.00 -8.04
N GLY A 115 -0.74 -2.63 -7.54
CA GLY A 115 0.27 -3.57 -7.11
C GLY A 115 0.43 -3.64 -5.59
N LEU A 116 0.89 -4.82 -5.12
CA LEU A 116 1.42 -4.99 -3.77
C LEU A 116 2.75 -4.22 -3.64
N THR A 117 3.58 -4.28 -4.67
CA THR A 117 4.74 -3.42 -4.88
C THR A 117 4.63 -2.70 -6.22
N GLY A 118 5.56 -1.77 -6.53
CA GLY A 118 5.52 -1.01 -7.78
C GLY A 118 6.74 -0.13 -7.97
N TRP A 119 6.84 0.44 -9.17
CA TRP A 119 8.00 1.22 -9.60
C TRP A 119 8.25 2.44 -8.69
N ALA A 120 7.22 3.19 -8.32
CA ALA A 120 7.34 4.28 -7.35
C ALA A 120 7.76 3.77 -5.96
N GLN A 121 7.22 2.62 -5.51
CA GLN A 121 7.51 2.06 -4.20
C GLN A 121 8.98 1.65 -4.05
N VAL A 122 9.62 1.16 -5.12
CA VAL A 122 11.04 0.74 -5.09
C VAL A 122 12.03 1.87 -5.37
N HIS A 123 11.56 3.08 -5.74
CA HIS A 123 12.40 4.26 -6.00
C HIS A 123 12.32 5.35 -4.92
N GLY A 124 11.50 5.17 -3.88
CA GLY A 124 11.40 6.13 -2.78
C GLY A 124 10.22 5.84 -1.87
N GLY A 125 9.26 5.05 -2.33
CA GLY A 125 8.18 4.54 -1.48
C GLY A 125 7.35 5.63 -0.82
N TYR A 126 7.38 5.66 0.51
CA TYR A 126 6.63 6.63 1.30
C TYR A 126 7.25 8.03 1.33
N ASP A 127 8.53 8.16 0.99
CA ASP A 127 9.24 9.45 1.03
C ASP A 127 8.97 10.30 -0.21
N LEU A 128 8.38 9.71 -1.26
CA LEU A 128 7.95 10.44 -2.45
C LEU A 128 6.63 11.18 -2.22
N GLU A 129 6.56 12.41 -2.69
CA GLU A 129 5.31 13.15 -2.79
C GLU A 129 4.41 12.62 -3.91
N PRO A 130 3.09 12.90 -3.90
CA PRO A 130 2.17 12.42 -4.93
C PRO A 130 2.58 12.77 -6.36
N GLU A 131 3.15 13.96 -6.57
CA GLU A 131 3.66 14.46 -7.85
C GLU A 131 4.86 13.65 -8.36
N GLU A 132 5.69 13.17 -7.45
CA GLU A 132 6.83 12.32 -7.80
C GLU A 132 6.38 10.88 -8.07
N LYS A 133 5.45 10.37 -7.26
CA LYS A 133 4.88 9.01 -7.44
C LYS A 133 4.25 8.84 -8.82
N ILE A 134 3.50 9.84 -9.29
CA ILE A 134 2.83 9.75 -10.59
C ILE A 134 3.81 9.60 -11.74
N VAL A 135 4.98 10.25 -11.68
CA VAL A 135 6.02 10.13 -12.71
C VAL A 135 6.48 8.67 -12.84
N TYR A 136 6.80 8.03 -11.72
CA TYR A 136 7.21 6.62 -11.72
C TYR A 136 6.07 5.69 -12.13
N ASP A 137 4.85 5.94 -11.68
CA ASP A 137 3.69 5.11 -12.02
C ASP A 137 3.35 5.19 -13.52
N LEU A 138 3.42 6.39 -14.12
CA LEU A 138 3.24 6.55 -15.58
C LEU A 138 4.40 5.94 -16.38
N GLU A 139 5.63 6.02 -15.87
CA GLU A 139 6.77 5.34 -16.49
C GLU A 139 6.55 3.82 -16.50
N TYR A 140 6.12 3.25 -15.38
CA TYR A 140 5.77 1.83 -15.28
C TYR A 140 4.69 1.46 -16.30
N ILE A 141 3.59 2.19 -16.33
CA ILE A 141 2.47 1.91 -17.25
C ILE A 141 2.93 1.92 -18.71
N LYS A 142 3.78 2.89 -19.08
CA LYS A 142 4.30 3.05 -20.44
C LYS A 142 5.34 1.99 -20.83
N LYS A 143 6.22 1.59 -19.89
CA LYS A 143 7.36 0.70 -20.15
C LYS A 143 7.18 -0.71 -19.61
N ARG A 144 5.99 -1.03 -19.07
CA ARG A 144 5.69 -2.30 -18.42
C ARG A 144 6.23 -3.49 -19.23
N SER A 145 7.03 -4.31 -18.59
CA SER A 145 7.61 -5.51 -19.15
C SER A 145 7.87 -6.54 -18.04
N PHE A 146 7.99 -7.80 -18.41
CA PHE A 146 8.31 -8.87 -17.45
C PHE A 146 9.64 -8.60 -16.71
N ALA A 147 10.65 -8.07 -17.42
CA ALA A 147 11.92 -7.69 -16.82
C ALA A 147 11.77 -6.59 -15.76
N MET A 148 10.95 -5.56 -16.03
CA MET A 148 10.66 -4.48 -15.08
C MET A 148 9.88 -4.99 -13.87
N GLU A 149 8.94 -5.91 -14.05
CA GLU A 149 8.21 -6.54 -12.94
C GLU A 149 9.15 -7.37 -12.04
N LEU A 150 10.07 -8.14 -12.64
CA LEU A 150 11.08 -8.87 -11.88
C LEU A 150 12.03 -7.93 -11.12
N ASP A 151 12.49 -6.84 -11.74
CA ASP A 151 13.33 -5.83 -11.07
C ASP A 151 12.60 -5.22 -9.86
N CYS A 152 11.31 -4.87 -10.00
CA CYS A 152 10.48 -4.41 -8.88
C CYS A 152 10.45 -5.44 -7.74
N ILE A 153 10.25 -6.71 -8.05
CA ILE A 153 10.19 -7.77 -7.05
C ILE A 153 11.54 -7.92 -6.33
N PHE A 154 12.65 -7.97 -7.06
CA PHE A 154 13.99 -8.08 -6.48
C PHE A 154 14.34 -6.88 -5.58
N ARG A 155 14.04 -5.66 -6.03
CA ARG A 155 14.24 -4.45 -5.22
C ARG A 155 13.35 -4.46 -3.98
N THR A 156 12.11 -4.91 -4.09
CA THR A 156 11.19 -5.04 -2.94
C THR A 156 11.75 -6.00 -1.89
N VAL A 157 12.27 -7.17 -2.31
CA VAL A 157 12.92 -8.11 -1.39
C VAL A 157 14.09 -7.44 -0.68
N LYS A 158 14.96 -6.69 -1.41
CA LYS A 158 16.04 -5.93 -0.80
C LYS A 158 15.53 -4.93 0.23
N LEU A 159 14.50 -4.11 -0.11
CA LEU A 159 13.92 -3.11 0.80
C LEU A 159 13.31 -3.73 2.08
N VAL A 160 12.74 -4.93 1.99
CA VAL A 160 12.23 -5.66 3.16
C VAL A 160 13.38 -6.01 4.12
N PHE A 161 14.56 -6.38 3.61
CA PHE A 161 15.72 -6.71 4.45
C PHE A 161 16.48 -5.48 4.96
N THR A 162 16.49 -4.37 4.21
CA THR A 162 17.18 -3.13 4.62
C THR A 162 16.30 -2.22 5.46
N HIS A 163 15.00 -2.49 5.54
CA HIS A 163 13.99 -1.65 6.19
C HIS A 163 13.92 -0.21 5.65
N GLU A 164 14.48 0.07 4.48
CA GLU A 164 14.41 1.37 3.84
C GLU A 164 12.97 1.70 3.40
N GLY A 165 12.53 2.94 3.63
CA GLY A 165 11.20 3.41 3.27
C GLY A 165 10.05 2.68 4.00
N ALA A 166 10.29 2.05 5.15
CA ALA A 166 9.23 1.54 6.04
C ALA A 166 8.73 2.68 6.95
N ARG A 167 7.41 2.72 7.22
CA ARG A 167 6.76 3.69 8.13
C ARG A 167 5.78 2.99 9.05
#